data_c8e2174e54f3fc1bff307d51eddad53a
#
_entry.id   c8e2174e54f3fc1bff307d51eddad53a
#
_cell.length_a   1.000
_cell.length_b   1.000
_cell.length_c   1.000
_cell.angle_alpha   90.00
_cell.angle_beta   90.00
_cell.angle_gamma   90.00
#
_symmetry.space_group_name_H-M   'P 1'
#
loop_
_entity.id
_entity.type
_entity.pdbx_description
1 polymer ?
#
loop_
_entity_poly.entity_id
_entity_poly.type
_entity_poly.pdbx_seq_one_letter_code
_entity_poly.pdbx_strand_id
1 'polypeptide(L)'
;MNMKSFFICIIFAALAISCGKSYDEQKRLSRAERARLHREDSLALKIAVVPTLDCLPLFVAKERVLYDTARLDLRLRYFTAQMDCDTAVAGRSVEGLVSDLVRTERLKREGTPLQYVSATNANWYLFTNRKARIKKLDQLGDKMVAMTRYSAIDYLTDVALEGVKTSSVVFRIQVNDVFVRQAMLLNNEMDAMWLAEPQATVARLNGHESIYDGQKKGVKLGVIAFRDDAMKDKRRKAQIGLFEKAYNAACDSLNKYGIPHYYELLHKYYKLDERYVKALPKTRFEHISKPRQKDIEAVAATKR
;
A
#
# COMPACT_ATOMS: atom_id res chain seq x y z
N MET A 1 27.50 -54.72 24.38
CA MET A 1 27.02 -53.35 24.14
C MET A 1 25.56 -53.48 23.72
N ASN A 2 24.63 -53.12 24.60
CA ASN A 2 23.21 -53.40 24.44
C ASN A 2 22.59 -52.59 23.36
N MET A 3 21.84 -53.24 22.46
CA MET A 3 21.12 -52.68 21.31
C MET A 3 20.22 -51.46 21.72
N LYS A 4 19.78 -51.36 22.96
CA LYS A 4 19.04 -50.21 23.51
C LYS A 4 19.92 -48.97 23.68
N SER A 5 21.22 -49.09 24.00
CA SER A 5 22.16 -47.97 24.10
C SER A 5 22.52 -47.41 22.73
N PHE A 6 22.52 -48.24 21.67
CA PHE A 6 22.81 -47.78 20.32
C PHE A 6 21.65 -46.97 19.72
N PHE A 7 20.40 -47.37 20.03
CA PHE A 7 19.22 -46.59 19.61
C PHE A 7 19.10 -45.21 20.32
N ILE A 8 19.51 -45.13 21.59
CA ILE A 8 19.49 -43.87 22.36
C ILE A 8 20.53 -42.90 21.81
N CYS A 9 21.72 -43.37 21.38
CA CYS A 9 22.73 -42.52 20.75
C CYS A 9 22.32 -41.99 19.38
N ILE A 10 21.56 -42.77 18.59
CA ILE A 10 21.03 -42.33 17.27
C ILE A 10 19.94 -41.27 17.43
N ILE A 11 19.09 -41.38 18.46
CA ILE A 11 18.06 -40.36 18.74
C ILE A 11 18.68 -39.05 19.24
N PHE A 12 19.76 -39.12 20.03
CA PHE A 12 20.47 -37.91 20.44
C PHE A 12 21.26 -37.24 19.31
N ALA A 13 21.79 -38.01 18.36
CA ALA A 13 22.45 -37.46 17.16
C ALA A 13 21.45 -36.82 16.17
N ALA A 14 20.20 -37.30 16.10
CA ALA A 14 19.15 -36.72 15.24
C ALA A 14 18.58 -35.40 15.77
N LEU A 15 18.68 -35.15 17.07
CA LEU A 15 18.26 -33.87 17.68
C LEU A 15 19.29 -32.73 17.55
N ALA A 16 20.52 -33.05 17.13
CA ALA A 16 21.57 -32.05 16.91
C ALA A 16 21.56 -31.38 15.52
N ILE A 17 20.69 -31.78 14.60
CA ILE A 17 20.60 -31.25 13.21
C ILE A 17 19.42 -30.30 13.05
N SER A 18 18.78 -29.87 14.14
CA SER A 18 17.81 -28.76 14.11
C SER A 18 18.57 -27.42 14.20
N CYS A 19 19.45 -27.12 13.24
CA CYS A 19 20.06 -25.83 13.07
C CYS A 19 19.14 -24.87 12.33
N GLY A 20 18.05 -24.44 12.93
CA GLY A 20 17.53 -23.11 12.69
C GLY A 20 18.50 -22.12 13.35
N LYS A 21 19.07 -21.17 12.58
CA LYS A 21 19.94 -20.12 13.12
C LYS A 21 19.23 -19.45 14.29
N SER A 22 19.80 -19.55 15.51
CA SER A 22 19.21 -18.95 16.70
C SER A 22 19.23 -17.43 16.56
N TYR A 23 18.34 -16.74 17.29
CA TYR A 23 18.30 -15.26 17.34
C TYR A 23 19.67 -14.64 17.68
N ASP A 24 20.49 -15.34 18.46
CA ASP A 24 21.85 -14.93 18.83
C ASP A 24 22.88 -15.13 17.71
N GLU A 25 22.68 -16.09 16.80
CA GLU A 25 23.51 -16.22 15.59
C GLU A 25 23.22 -15.11 14.57
N GLN A 26 21.98 -14.65 14.45
CA GLN A 26 21.67 -13.47 13.62
C GLN A 26 22.28 -12.18 14.19
N LYS A 27 22.48 -12.07 15.50
CA LYS A 27 23.23 -10.98 16.14
C LYS A 27 24.74 -11.03 15.86
N ARG A 28 25.28 -12.17 15.49
CA ARG A 28 26.72 -12.40 15.27
C ARG A 28 27.16 -12.39 13.82
N LEU A 29 26.36 -11.80 12.91
CA LEU A 29 26.88 -11.53 11.57
C LEU A 29 28.21 -10.80 11.66
N SER A 30 29.25 -11.32 11.01
CA SER A 30 30.56 -10.69 10.98
C SER A 30 30.42 -9.25 10.49
N ARG A 31 31.33 -8.37 10.88
CA ARG A 31 31.35 -6.98 10.40
C ARG A 31 31.37 -6.91 8.86
N ALA A 32 32.10 -7.83 8.24
CA ALA A 32 32.17 -7.93 6.77
C ALA A 32 30.84 -8.34 6.14
N GLU A 33 30.13 -9.29 6.73
CA GLU A 33 28.82 -9.74 6.25
C GLU A 33 27.74 -8.65 6.39
N ARG A 34 27.72 -7.92 7.51
CA ARG A 34 26.85 -6.75 7.69
C ARG A 34 27.15 -5.66 6.67
N ALA A 35 28.43 -5.38 6.40
CA ALA A 35 28.83 -4.41 5.39
C ALA A 35 28.39 -4.85 3.97
N ARG A 36 28.48 -6.15 3.65
CA ARG A 36 28.01 -6.70 2.38
C ARG A 36 26.49 -6.54 2.22
N LEU A 37 25.71 -6.95 3.23
CA LEU A 37 24.26 -6.83 3.21
C LEU A 37 23.80 -5.37 3.10
N HIS A 38 24.47 -4.46 3.81
CA HIS A 38 24.19 -3.03 3.71
C HIS A 38 24.50 -2.49 2.31
N ARG A 39 25.63 -2.93 1.71
CA ARG A 39 25.98 -2.56 0.34
C ARG A 39 24.95 -3.08 -0.67
N GLU A 40 24.54 -4.34 -0.58
CA GLU A 40 23.50 -4.93 -1.44
C GLU A 40 22.19 -4.16 -1.29
N ASP A 41 21.75 -3.87 -0.06
CA ASP A 41 20.53 -3.08 0.17
C ASP A 41 20.66 -1.65 -0.39
N SER A 42 21.86 -1.05 -0.31
CA SER A 42 22.11 0.28 -0.88
C SER A 42 22.09 0.31 -2.42
N LEU A 43 22.31 -0.83 -3.08
CA LEU A 43 22.27 -0.96 -4.53
C LEU A 43 20.85 -1.23 -5.07
N ALA A 44 19.98 -1.79 -4.27
CA ALA A 44 18.59 -2.11 -4.64
C ALA A 44 17.75 -0.85 -4.88
N LEU A 45 16.80 -0.90 -5.81
CA LEU A 45 15.74 0.09 -5.95
C LEU A 45 14.60 -0.27 -5.00
N LYS A 46 14.37 0.57 -3.99
CA LYS A 46 13.37 0.32 -2.94
C LYS A 46 12.16 1.22 -3.12
N ILE A 47 10.97 0.62 -3.11
CA ILE A 47 9.70 1.33 -3.25
C ILE A 47 8.79 0.95 -2.08
N ALA A 48 8.28 1.94 -1.36
CA ALA A 48 7.30 1.73 -0.30
C ALA A 48 5.91 1.48 -0.89
N VAL A 49 5.24 0.44 -0.41
CA VAL A 49 3.91 0.00 -0.90
C VAL A 49 3.00 -0.37 0.27
N VAL A 50 1.70 -0.24 0.05
CA VAL A 50 0.64 -0.65 0.98
C VAL A 50 -0.28 -1.69 0.34
N PRO A 51 -1.07 -2.46 1.10
CA PRO A 51 -1.98 -3.47 0.55
C PRO A 51 -3.27 -2.85 -0.03
N THR A 52 -3.12 -1.98 -1.00
CA THR A 52 -4.20 -1.41 -1.82
C THR A 52 -4.08 -1.89 -3.26
N LEU A 53 -5.21 -2.01 -3.96
CA LEU A 53 -5.25 -2.69 -5.26
C LEU A 53 -4.43 -1.98 -6.35
N ASP A 54 -4.24 -0.68 -6.23
CA ASP A 54 -3.38 0.10 -7.11
C ASP A 54 -1.88 -0.24 -6.98
N CYS A 55 -1.47 -0.89 -5.88
CA CYS A 55 -0.13 -1.46 -5.71
C CYS A 55 0.04 -2.84 -6.37
N LEU A 56 -1.05 -3.49 -6.82
CA LEU A 56 -0.98 -4.86 -7.35
C LEU A 56 0.00 -5.03 -8.52
N PRO A 57 0.11 -4.09 -9.50
CA PRO A 57 1.09 -4.20 -10.56
C PRO A 57 2.54 -4.29 -10.05
N LEU A 58 2.89 -3.59 -8.94
CA LEU A 58 4.22 -3.65 -8.36
C LEU A 58 4.49 -5.04 -7.77
N PHE A 59 3.52 -5.62 -7.04
CA PHE A 59 3.65 -6.98 -6.51
C PHE A 59 3.77 -8.01 -7.62
N VAL A 60 2.97 -7.89 -8.69
CA VAL A 60 3.06 -8.79 -9.87
C VAL A 60 4.41 -8.64 -10.55
N ALA A 61 4.89 -7.43 -10.80
CA ALA A 61 6.20 -7.18 -11.40
C ALA A 61 7.32 -7.83 -10.58
N LYS A 62 7.27 -7.70 -9.24
CA LYS A 62 8.28 -8.26 -8.32
C LYS A 62 8.22 -9.78 -8.24
N GLU A 63 7.05 -10.36 -7.98
CA GLU A 63 6.90 -11.80 -7.72
C GLU A 63 6.98 -12.65 -9.00
N ARG A 64 6.62 -12.10 -10.16
CA ARG A 64 6.78 -12.74 -11.47
C ARG A 64 8.11 -12.40 -12.13
N VAL A 65 8.95 -11.59 -11.48
CA VAL A 65 10.27 -11.18 -11.95
C VAL A 65 10.21 -10.64 -13.40
N LEU A 66 9.33 -9.68 -13.62
CA LEU A 66 9.10 -9.10 -14.97
C LEU A 66 10.17 -8.08 -15.37
N TYR A 67 11.41 -8.28 -14.93
CA TYR A 67 12.57 -7.42 -15.20
C TYR A 67 13.86 -8.25 -15.20
N ASP A 68 14.91 -7.71 -15.81
CA ASP A 68 16.24 -8.29 -15.80
C ASP A 68 16.90 -8.12 -14.41
N THR A 69 17.03 -9.22 -13.68
CA THR A 69 17.58 -9.25 -12.32
C THR A 69 19.07 -8.92 -12.25
N ALA A 70 19.82 -9.03 -13.36
CA ALA A 70 21.21 -8.60 -13.41
C ALA A 70 21.36 -7.07 -13.42
N ARG A 71 20.30 -6.34 -13.83
CA ARG A 71 20.30 -4.88 -13.98
C ARG A 71 19.44 -4.16 -12.95
N LEU A 72 18.47 -4.85 -12.34
CA LEU A 72 17.55 -4.29 -11.36
C LEU A 72 17.35 -5.27 -10.19
N ASP A 73 17.75 -4.88 -8.98
CA ASP A 73 17.27 -5.47 -7.73
C ASP A 73 16.11 -4.59 -7.23
N LEU A 74 14.86 -5.02 -7.51
CA LEU A 74 13.65 -4.34 -7.07
C LEU A 74 13.22 -4.88 -5.71
N ARG A 75 13.16 -4.02 -4.71
CA ARG A 75 12.68 -4.37 -3.35
C ARG A 75 11.46 -3.55 -2.99
N LEU A 76 10.34 -4.22 -2.76
CA LEU A 76 9.15 -3.58 -2.23
C LEU A 76 9.21 -3.57 -0.69
N ARG A 77 9.18 -2.38 -0.11
CA ARG A 77 9.05 -2.19 1.33
C ARG A 77 7.57 -2.11 1.66
N TYR A 78 7.07 -3.19 2.22
CA TYR A 78 5.66 -3.36 2.54
C TYR A 78 5.33 -2.73 3.89
N PHE A 79 4.32 -1.86 3.91
CA PHE A 79 3.75 -1.23 5.09
C PHE A 79 2.23 -1.40 5.09
N THR A 80 1.62 -1.35 6.27
CA THR A 80 0.15 -1.39 6.41
C THR A 80 -0.44 -0.02 6.69
N ALA A 81 0.41 0.97 6.97
CA ALA A 81 0.03 2.37 7.15
C ALA A 81 0.74 3.28 6.15
N GLN A 82 -0.02 4.17 5.51
CA GLN A 82 0.54 5.10 4.52
C GLN A 82 1.57 6.06 5.15
N MET A 83 1.41 6.43 6.42
CA MET A 83 2.36 7.30 7.12
C MET A 83 3.76 6.68 7.24
N ASP A 84 3.85 5.35 7.31
CA ASP A 84 5.14 4.65 7.37
C ASP A 84 5.86 4.75 6.02
N CYS A 85 5.11 4.74 4.91
CA CYS A 85 5.68 5.01 3.58
C CYS A 85 6.25 6.42 3.49
N ASP A 86 5.55 7.42 4.05
CA ASP A 86 6.02 8.81 4.08
C ASP A 86 7.29 8.93 4.92
N THR A 87 7.32 8.33 6.10
CA THR A 87 8.51 8.29 6.97
C THR A 87 9.68 7.60 6.27
N ALA A 88 9.42 6.50 5.55
CA ALA A 88 10.45 5.76 4.82
C ALA A 88 11.07 6.59 3.68
N VAL A 89 10.26 7.35 2.92
CA VAL A 89 10.79 8.17 1.82
C VAL A 89 11.47 9.43 2.34
N ALA A 90 10.93 10.10 3.36
CA ALA A 90 11.55 11.27 4.00
C ALA A 90 12.88 10.89 4.68
N GLY A 91 12.91 9.74 5.38
CA GLY A 91 14.10 9.19 6.00
C GLY A 91 15.08 8.51 5.03
N ARG A 92 14.84 8.57 3.71
CA ARG A 92 15.71 8.06 2.63
C ARG A 92 15.98 6.55 2.70
N SER A 93 15.12 5.79 3.37
CA SER A 93 15.20 4.32 3.43
C SER A 93 14.63 3.64 2.18
N VAL A 94 13.87 4.39 1.35
CA VAL A 94 13.37 3.99 0.04
C VAL A 94 13.60 5.11 -0.98
N GLU A 95 13.68 4.76 -2.25
CA GLU A 95 13.82 5.72 -3.37
C GLU A 95 12.47 6.26 -3.82
N GLY A 96 11.40 5.47 -3.73
CA GLY A 96 10.05 5.84 -4.17
C GLY A 96 8.96 5.27 -3.29
N LEU A 97 7.73 5.70 -3.56
CA LEU A 97 6.54 5.23 -2.85
C LEU A 97 5.32 5.25 -3.77
N VAL A 98 4.36 4.36 -3.48
CA VAL A 98 2.97 4.50 -3.94
C VAL A 98 2.23 5.30 -2.88
N SER A 99 1.56 6.38 -3.27
CA SER A 99 0.94 7.33 -2.35
C SER A 99 -0.22 8.07 -3.02
N ASP A 100 -0.57 9.23 -2.49
CA ASP A 100 -1.54 10.14 -3.06
C ASP A 100 -0.98 11.56 -3.21
N LEU A 101 -1.63 12.38 -4.05
CA LEU A 101 -1.21 13.74 -4.34
C LEU A 101 -1.20 14.62 -3.08
N VAL A 102 -2.14 14.44 -2.14
CA VAL A 102 -2.24 15.27 -0.94
C VAL A 102 -0.99 15.07 -0.07
N ARG A 103 -0.61 13.82 0.15
CA ARG A 103 0.55 13.47 0.96
C ARG A 103 1.85 13.84 0.28
N THR A 104 1.96 13.58 -1.02
CA THR A 104 3.19 13.90 -1.77
C THR A 104 3.42 15.40 -1.89
N GLU A 105 2.39 16.20 -2.10
CA GLU A 105 2.52 17.67 -2.09
C GLU A 105 2.87 18.20 -0.69
N ARG A 106 2.33 17.57 0.37
CA ARG A 106 2.73 17.87 1.73
C ARG A 106 4.21 17.55 1.98
N LEU A 107 4.68 16.35 1.61
CA LEU A 107 6.09 15.95 1.74
C LEU A 107 7.03 16.91 1.01
N LYS A 108 6.64 17.38 -0.18
CA LYS A 108 7.42 18.40 -0.93
C LYS A 108 7.54 19.70 -0.13
N ARG A 109 6.43 20.19 0.46
CA ARG A 109 6.46 21.39 1.31
C ARG A 109 7.29 21.22 2.57
N GLU A 110 7.30 20.00 3.14
CA GLU A 110 8.08 19.64 4.32
C GLU A 110 9.57 19.34 4.02
N GLY A 111 10.04 19.60 2.79
CA GLY A 111 11.45 19.48 2.42
C GLY A 111 11.87 18.11 1.89
N THR A 112 10.92 17.28 1.46
CA THR A 112 11.20 16.02 0.74
C THR A 112 10.81 16.16 -0.73
N PRO A 113 11.71 16.61 -1.63
CA PRO A 113 11.40 16.81 -3.04
C PRO A 113 11.09 15.48 -3.73
N LEU A 114 9.94 15.42 -4.39
CA LEU A 114 9.44 14.24 -5.10
C LEU A 114 9.11 14.58 -6.56
N GLN A 115 9.34 13.61 -7.45
CA GLN A 115 8.90 13.65 -8.85
C GLN A 115 7.88 12.57 -9.09
N TYR A 116 6.76 12.90 -9.75
CA TYR A 116 5.75 11.94 -10.15
C TYR A 116 6.22 11.13 -11.36
N VAL A 117 6.16 9.81 -11.23
CA VAL A 117 6.41 8.87 -12.34
C VAL A 117 5.09 8.44 -12.96
N SER A 118 4.10 8.09 -12.15
CA SER A 118 2.79 7.67 -12.66
C SER A 118 1.64 8.14 -11.78
N ALA A 119 0.47 8.34 -12.40
CA ALA A 119 -0.79 8.20 -11.69
C ALA A 119 -1.07 6.71 -11.43
N THR A 120 -1.93 6.41 -10.46
CA THR A 120 -2.47 5.07 -10.22
C THR A 120 -4.01 5.08 -10.31
N ASN A 121 -4.60 3.90 -10.39
CA ASN A 121 -6.05 3.74 -10.38
C ASN A 121 -6.65 3.67 -8.96
N ALA A 122 -5.94 4.19 -7.95
CA ALA A 122 -6.44 4.27 -6.59
C ALA A 122 -7.78 4.99 -6.55
N ASN A 123 -8.72 4.40 -5.81
CA ASN A 123 -10.00 5.00 -5.47
C ASN A 123 -10.35 4.68 -4.03
N TRP A 124 -11.08 5.58 -3.40
CA TRP A 124 -11.53 5.45 -2.02
C TRP A 124 -13.03 5.64 -1.93
N TYR A 125 -13.64 4.85 -1.05
CA TYR A 125 -15.07 4.87 -0.80
C TYR A 125 -15.34 5.17 0.66
N LEU A 126 -16.30 6.05 0.93
CA LEU A 126 -16.76 6.31 2.30
C LEU A 126 -17.85 5.29 2.64
N PHE A 127 -17.48 4.33 3.50
CA PHE A 127 -18.39 3.32 4.03
C PHE A 127 -19.00 3.77 5.34
N THR A 128 -20.22 3.33 5.59
CA THR A 128 -20.90 3.48 6.87
C THR A 128 -21.11 2.12 7.51
N ASN A 129 -21.06 2.12 8.83
CA ASN A 129 -21.35 0.96 9.62
C ASN A 129 -22.83 0.53 9.42
N ARG A 130 -23.04 -0.74 9.12
CA ARG A 130 -24.38 -1.29 8.89
C ARG A 130 -25.35 -1.08 10.08
N LYS A 131 -24.84 -1.05 11.32
CA LYS A 131 -25.66 -0.82 12.54
C LYS A 131 -26.00 0.66 12.72
N ALA A 132 -25.15 1.57 12.27
CA ALA A 132 -25.37 3.02 12.38
C ALA A 132 -26.50 3.53 11.47
N ARG A 133 -26.91 2.75 10.45
CA ARG A 133 -27.99 3.06 9.50
C ARG A 133 -27.83 4.41 8.80
N ILE A 134 -26.62 4.89 8.63
CA ILE A 134 -26.29 6.13 7.94
C ILE A 134 -26.32 5.84 6.43
N LYS A 135 -27.17 6.55 5.68
CA LYS A 135 -27.39 6.36 4.23
C LYS A 135 -27.00 7.57 3.40
N LYS A 136 -26.83 8.74 4.03
CA LYS A 136 -26.56 10.03 3.39
C LYS A 136 -25.51 10.81 4.15
N LEU A 137 -24.82 11.71 3.45
CA LEU A 137 -23.75 12.53 4.01
C LEU A 137 -24.24 13.50 5.09
N ASP A 138 -25.47 14.01 4.98
CA ASP A 138 -26.09 14.92 5.98
C ASP A 138 -26.29 14.27 7.35
N GLN A 139 -26.34 12.93 7.40
CA GLN A 139 -26.46 12.14 8.63
C GLN A 139 -25.12 11.94 9.37
N LEU A 140 -24.02 12.45 8.83
CA LEU A 140 -22.69 12.33 9.47
C LEU A 140 -22.46 13.33 10.61
N GLY A 141 -23.38 14.26 10.87
CA GLY A 141 -23.32 15.15 12.03
C GLY A 141 -23.23 14.36 13.32
N ASP A 142 -22.28 14.74 14.20
CA ASP A 142 -22.00 14.04 15.47
C ASP A 142 -21.53 12.58 15.31
N LYS A 143 -20.92 12.27 14.17
CA LYS A 143 -20.43 10.92 13.86
C LYS A 143 -18.92 10.88 13.69
N MET A 144 -18.33 9.73 14.02
CA MET A 144 -16.89 9.44 13.86
C MET A 144 -16.60 8.87 12.49
N VAL A 145 -15.75 9.57 11.72
CA VAL A 145 -15.27 9.13 10.40
C VAL A 145 -13.78 8.81 10.50
N ALA A 146 -13.43 7.52 10.40
CA ALA A 146 -12.05 7.09 10.45
C ALA A 146 -11.33 7.32 9.12
N MET A 147 -10.14 7.90 9.21
CA MET A 147 -9.30 8.23 8.05
C MET A 147 -7.83 8.39 8.45
N THR A 148 -6.95 8.56 7.48
CA THR A 148 -5.62 9.12 7.70
C THR A 148 -5.68 10.63 7.46
N ARG A 149 -5.31 11.43 8.46
CA ARG A 149 -5.28 12.91 8.35
C ARG A 149 -4.22 13.33 7.31
N TYR A 150 -4.48 14.46 6.67
CA TYR A 150 -3.59 15.05 5.65
C TYR A 150 -3.28 14.09 4.48
N SER A 151 -4.27 13.36 4.02
CA SER A 151 -4.18 12.41 2.90
C SER A 151 -5.34 12.61 1.92
N ALA A 152 -5.34 11.82 0.82
CA ALA A 152 -6.46 11.79 -0.12
C ALA A 152 -7.82 11.64 0.56
N ILE A 153 -7.94 10.76 1.58
CA ILE A 153 -9.22 10.50 2.25
C ILE A 153 -9.65 11.63 3.21
N ASP A 154 -8.71 12.40 3.74
CA ASP A 154 -9.03 13.63 4.48
C ASP A 154 -9.50 14.73 3.52
N TYR A 155 -8.82 14.90 2.38
CA TYR A 155 -9.22 15.81 1.31
C TYR A 155 -10.61 15.44 0.74
N LEU A 156 -10.82 14.16 0.43
CA LEU A 156 -12.09 13.66 -0.08
C LEU A 156 -13.25 13.83 0.92
N THR A 157 -12.96 13.87 2.21
CA THR A 157 -13.97 14.21 3.23
C THR A 157 -14.47 15.64 3.08
N ASP A 158 -13.57 16.63 2.83
CA ASP A 158 -13.99 18.00 2.56
C ASP A 158 -14.80 18.08 1.26
N VAL A 159 -14.31 17.41 0.20
CA VAL A 159 -14.97 17.37 -1.10
C VAL A 159 -16.37 16.73 -1.00
N ALA A 160 -16.52 15.68 -0.17
CA ALA A 160 -17.80 15.01 0.05
C ALA A 160 -18.78 15.88 0.84
N LEU A 161 -18.28 16.61 1.83
CA LEU A 161 -19.11 17.44 2.70
C LEU A 161 -19.32 18.87 2.17
N GLU A 162 -18.69 19.23 1.06
CA GLU A 162 -18.87 20.54 0.43
C GLU A 162 -20.34 20.78 0.07
N GLY A 163 -20.92 21.83 0.67
CA GLY A 163 -22.35 22.17 0.51
C GLY A 163 -23.35 21.26 1.25
N VAL A 164 -22.87 20.25 1.98
CA VAL A 164 -23.71 19.38 2.80
C VAL A 164 -23.97 20.02 4.16
N LYS A 165 -25.23 20.19 4.50
CA LYS A 165 -25.63 20.70 5.84
C LYS A 165 -25.78 19.51 6.79
N THR A 166 -24.83 19.36 7.71
CA THR A 166 -24.90 18.40 8.82
C THR A 166 -25.48 19.06 10.06
N SER A 167 -26.15 18.31 10.92
CA SER A 167 -26.74 18.81 12.17
C SER A 167 -25.68 19.24 13.21
N SER A 168 -24.46 18.73 13.08
CA SER A 168 -23.32 18.96 13.99
C SER A 168 -22.00 18.70 13.27
N VAL A 169 -20.89 18.87 13.99
CA VAL A 169 -19.55 18.61 13.49
C VAL A 169 -19.35 17.12 13.18
N VAL A 170 -18.64 16.82 12.10
CA VAL A 170 -18.18 15.47 11.76
C VAL A 170 -16.82 15.24 12.39
N PHE A 171 -16.70 14.24 13.27
CA PHE A 171 -15.45 13.94 13.97
C PHE A 171 -14.51 13.09 13.08
N ARG A 172 -13.33 13.61 12.79
CA ARG A 172 -12.31 12.92 11.99
C ARG A 172 -11.35 12.18 12.90
N ILE A 173 -11.41 10.86 12.88
CA ILE A 173 -10.61 9.98 13.74
C ILE A 173 -9.45 9.42 12.94
N GLN A 174 -8.22 9.63 13.43
CA GLN A 174 -7.03 9.14 12.74
C GLN A 174 -6.79 7.66 13.03
N VAL A 175 -6.93 6.83 11.99
CA VAL A 175 -6.59 5.41 11.98
C VAL A 175 -5.78 5.14 10.72
N ASN A 176 -4.47 4.94 10.86
CA ASN A 176 -3.54 4.91 9.72
C ASN A 176 -3.46 3.53 9.05
N ASP A 177 -3.51 2.46 9.83
CA ASP A 177 -3.40 1.08 9.32
C ASP A 177 -4.67 0.69 8.57
N VAL A 178 -4.51 0.18 7.33
CA VAL A 178 -5.64 -0.16 6.45
C VAL A 178 -6.42 -1.38 6.95
N PHE A 179 -5.73 -2.35 7.59
CA PHE A 179 -6.39 -3.54 8.14
C PHE A 179 -7.11 -3.24 9.44
N VAL A 180 -6.53 -2.36 10.29
CA VAL A 180 -7.19 -1.89 11.51
C VAL A 180 -8.47 -1.14 11.15
N ARG A 181 -8.43 -0.21 10.16
CA ARG A 181 -9.65 0.45 9.69
C ARG A 181 -10.71 -0.55 9.24
N GLN A 182 -10.32 -1.52 8.40
CA GLN A 182 -11.25 -2.55 7.95
C GLN A 182 -11.85 -3.33 9.13
N ALA A 183 -11.04 -3.78 10.08
CA ALA A 183 -11.49 -4.53 11.26
C ALA A 183 -12.46 -3.70 12.11
N MET A 184 -12.16 -2.43 12.37
CA MET A 184 -13.04 -1.53 13.13
C MET A 184 -14.42 -1.36 12.46
N LEU A 185 -14.48 -1.30 11.12
CA LEU A 185 -15.77 -1.27 10.42
C LEU A 185 -16.52 -2.58 10.60
N LEU A 186 -15.86 -3.72 10.37
CA LEU A 186 -16.47 -5.04 10.47
C LEU A 186 -16.99 -5.33 11.89
N ASN A 187 -16.29 -4.84 12.91
CA ASN A 187 -16.66 -4.95 14.32
C ASN A 187 -17.70 -3.89 14.76
N ASN A 188 -18.07 -2.96 13.87
CA ASN A 188 -18.98 -1.85 14.15
C ASN A 188 -18.47 -0.88 15.24
N GLU A 189 -17.17 -0.62 15.29
CA GLU A 189 -16.52 0.25 16.27
C GLU A 189 -16.47 1.73 15.82
N MET A 190 -16.74 2.00 14.54
CA MET A 190 -16.75 3.34 13.95
C MET A 190 -18.04 3.57 13.16
N ASP A 191 -18.54 4.80 13.13
CA ASP A 191 -19.76 5.14 12.37
C ASP A 191 -19.55 5.08 10.87
N ALA A 192 -18.43 5.62 10.40
CA ALA A 192 -18.04 5.63 9.00
C ALA A 192 -16.52 5.58 8.83
N MET A 193 -16.05 5.16 7.65
CA MET A 193 -14.63 5.21 7.31
C MET A 193 -14.36 5.17 5.81
N TRP A 194 -13.19 5.66 5.44
CA TRP A 194 -12.69 5.56 4.09
C TRP A 194 -11.88 4.28 3.87
N LEU A 195 -12.26 3.52 2.85
CA LEU A 195 -11.57 2.30 2.43
C LEU A 195 -11.26 2.36 0.93
N ALA A 196 -10.09 1.85 0.54
CA ALA A 196 -9.74 1.55 -0.84
C ALA A 196 -10.05 0.08 -1.16
N GLU A 197 -9.94 -0.33 -2.43
CA GLU A 197 -9.90 -1.75 -2.77
C GLU A 197 -8.56 -2.38 -2.31
N PRO A 198 -8.56 -3.61 -1.82
CA PRO A 198 -9.66 -4.56 -1.75
C PRO A 198 -10.52 -4.48 -0.47
N GLN A 199 -10.15 -3.65 0.51
CA GLN A 199 -10.88 -3.53 1.78
C GLN A 199 -12.35 -3.07 1.58
N ALA A 200 -12.59 -2.25 0.55
CA ALA A 200 -13.93 -1.84 0.16
C ALA A 200 -14.82 -3.03 -0.27
N THR A 201 -14.27 -3.98 -1.03
CA THR A 201 -14.98 -5.21 -1.40
C THR A 201 -15.28 -6.07 -0.19
N VAL A 202 -14.33 -6.20 0.75
CA VAL A 202 -14.58 -6.91 2.01
C VAL A 202 -15.73 -6.26 2.78
N ALA A 203 -15.75 -4.93 2.88
CA ALA A 203 -16.81 -4.20 3.57
C ALA A 203 -18.19 -4.43 2.91
N ARG A 204 -18.28 -4.34 1.59
CA ARG A 204 -19.54 -4.59 0.85
C ARG A 204 -20.09 -6.00 1.10
N LEU A 205 -19.24 -7.03 1.00
CA LEU A 205 -19.65 -8.42 1.22
C LEU A 205 -20.04 -8.73 2.67
N ASN A 206 -19.67 -7.87 3.62
CA ASN A 206 -20.10 -7.95 5.02
C ASN A 206 -21.29 -7.01 5.32
N GLY A 207 -21.97 -6.48 4.29
CA GLY A 207 -23.21 -5.72 4.43
C GLY A 207 -23.03 -4.26 4.87
N HIS A 208 -21.82 -3.70 4.73
CA HIS A 208 -21.59 -2.27 4.93
C HIS A 208 -21.85 -1.52 3.62
N GLU A 209 -22.41 -0.30 3.72
CA GLU A 209 -22.78 0.48 2.54
C GLU A 209 -21.79 1.60 2.28
N SER A 210 -21.46 1.82 1.01
CA SER A 210 -20.72 2.99 0.58
C SER A 210 -21.71 4.12 0.26
N ILE A 211 -21.56 5.25 0.95
CA ILE A 211 -22.39 6.46 0.75
C ILE A 211 -21.70 7.49 -0.14
N TYR A 212 -20.42 7.32 -0.45
CA TYR A 212 -19.69 8.21 -1.35
C TYR A 212 -18.55 7.46 -2.09
N ASP A 213 -18.41 7.75 -3.37
CA ASP A 213 -17.30 7.34 -4.22
C ASP A 213 -16.33 8.50 -4.40
N GLY A 214 -15.07 8.31 -4.06
CA GLY A 214 -14.03 9.34 -4.14
C GLY A 214 -13.78 9.88 -5.55
N GLN A 215 -14.10 9.11 -6.60
CA GLN A 215 -14.00 9.55 -7.98
C GLN A 215 -15.24 10.31 -8.50
N LYS A 216 -16.29 10.46 -7.68
CA LYS A 216 -17.56 11.09 -8.10
C LYS A 216 -17.37 12.49 -8.72
N LYS A 217 -16.42 13.27 -8.25
CA LYS A 217 -16.06 14.59 -8.83
C LYS A 217 -14.93 14.51 -9.86
N GLY A 218 -14.56 13.32 -10.31
CA GLY A 218 -13.56 13.10 -11.36
C GLY A 218 -12.13 13.43 -10.98
N VAL A 219 -11.80 13.50 -9.68
CA VAL A 219 -10.44 13.73 -9.16
C VAL A 219 -9.70 12.40 -9.07
N LYS A 220 -8.47 12.35 -9.61
CA LYS A 220 -7.57 11.19 -9.52
C LYS A 220 -6.39 11.55 -8.63
N LEU A 221 -6.27 10.88 -7.49
CA LEU A 221 -5.30 11.26 -6.46
C LEU A 221 -4.14 10.28 -6.30
N GLY A 222 -4.28 9.01 -6.69
CA GLY A 222 -3.23 7.99 -6.52
C GLY A 222 -2.03 8.24 -7.43
N VAL A 223 -0.82 8.09 -6.87
CA VAL A 223 0.44 8.34 -7.60
C VAL A 223 1.57 7.39 -7.20
N ILE A 224 2.50 7.20 -8.12
CA ILE A 224 3.83 6.66 -7.85
C ILE A 224 4.81 7.83 -7.96
N ALA A 225 5.56 8.08 -6.90
CA ALA A 225 6.54 9.15 -6.86
C ALA A 225 7.91 8.63 -6.39
N PHE A 226 8.97 9.27 -6.88
CA PHE A 226 10.34 9.01 -6.46
C PHE A 226 10.98 10.29 -5.94
N ARG A 227 11.95 10.14 -5.04
CA ARG A 227 12.74 11.27 -4.58
C ARG A 227 13.48 11.92 -5.76
N ASP A 228 13.55 13.24 -5.73
CA ASP A 228 14.20 14.04 -6.78
C ASP A 228 15.69 13.67 -6.95
N ASP A 229 16.39 13.39 -5.85
CA ASP A 229 17.79 12.95 -5.90
C ASP A 229 17.96 11.58 -6.57
N ALA A 230 17.01 10.64 -6.36
CA ALA A 230 17.02 9.36 -7.06
C ALA A 230 16.74 9.52 -8.57
N MET A 231 15.88 10.45 -8.95
CA MET A 231 15.60 10.77 -10.36
C MET A 231 16.77 11.46 -11.07
N LYS A 232 17.67 12.14 -10.33
CA LYS A 232 18.88 12.80 -10.84
C LYS A 232 20.09 11.86 -10.88
N ASP A 233 20.17 10.86 -10.01
CA ASP A 233 21.23 9.87 -10.02
C ASP A 233 21.17 8.99 -11.27
N LYS A 234 22.26 8.89 -12.04
CA LYS A 234 22.30 8.17 -13.33
C LYS A 234 21.92 6.70 -13.19
N ARG A 235 22.43 6.02 -12.14
CA ARG A 235 22.14 4.60 -11.89
C ARG A 235 20.68 4.41 -11.48
N ARG A 236 20.18 5.21 -10.53
CA ARG A 236 18.79 5.13 -10.05
C ARG A 236 17.81 5.43 -11.17
N LYS A 237 18.07 6.43 -11.98
CA LYS A 237 17.25 6.75 -13.15
C LYS A 237 17.16 5.59 -14.14
N ALA A 238 18.27 4.88 -14.38
CA ALA A 238 18.26 3.69 -15.23
C ALA A 238 17.43 2.54 -14.58
N GLN A 239 17.55 2.32 -13.27
CA GLN A 239 16.75 1.34 -12.53
C GLN A 239 15.25 1.69 -12.54
N ILE A 240 14.91 2.96 -12.37
CA ILE A 240 13.52 3.45 -12.46
C ILE A 240 12.95 3.19 -13.86
N GLY A 241 13.70 3.44 -14.92
CA GLY A 241 13.26 3.12 -16.30
C GLY A 241 13.04 1.62 -16.55
N LEU A 242 13.80 0.73 -15.88
CA LEU A 242 13.55 -0.71 -15.90
C LEU A 242 12.30 -1.09 -15.08
N PHE A 243 12.10 -0.45 -13.94
CA PHE A 243 10.88 -0.58 -13.13
C PHE A 243 9.63 -0.17 -13.91
N GLU A 244 9.65 0.96 -14.64
CA GLU A 244 8.53 1.41 -15.46
C GLU A 244 8.12 0.37 -16.51
N LYS A 245 9.11 -0.26 -17.18
CA LYS A 245 8.85 -1.37 -18.12
C LYS A 245 8.23 -2.58 -17.44
N ALA A 246 8.76 -2.97 -16.28
CA ALA A 246 8.22 -4.09 -15.49
C ALA A 246 6.80 -3.83 -14.99
N TYR A 247 6.51 -2.60 -14.57
CA TYR A 247 5.18 -2.17 -14.17
C TYR A 247 4.19 -2.27 -15.34
N ASN A 248 4.56 -1.78 -16.53
CA ASN A 248 3.72 -1.85 -17.72
C ASN A 248 3.44 -3.32 -18.12
N ALA A 249 4.46 -4.17 -18.09
CA ALA A 249 4.30 -5.61 -18.34
C ALA A 249 3.37 -6.28 -17.32
N ALA A 250 3.43 -5.86 -16.05
CA ALA A 250 2.52 -6.34 -15.01
C ALA A 250 1.08 -5.87 -15.26
N CYS A 251 0.88 -4.62 -15.70
CA CYS A 251 -0.44 -4.11 -16.11
C CYS A 251 -1.02 -4.93 -17.26
N ASP A 252 -0.22 -5.21 -18.30
CA ASP A 252 -0.64 -6.04 -19.44
C ASP A 252 -1.04 -7.45 -18.98
N SER A 253 -0.25 -8.04 -18.10
CA SER A 253 -0.53 -9.35 -17.54
C SER A 253 -1.83 -9.38 -16.71
N LEU A 254 -2.03 -8.37 -15.84
CA LEU A 254 -3.25 -8.22 -15.05
C LEU A 254 -4.48 -7.98 -15.94
N ASN A 255 -4.36 -7.17 -16.98
CA ASN A 255 -5.45 -6.90 -17.92
C ASN A 255 -5.80 -8.13 -18.77
N LYS A 256 -4.80 -8.97 -19.09
CA LYS A 256 -4.98 -10.20 -19.87
C LYS A 256 -5.60 -11.33 -19.07
N TYR A 257 -5.08 -11.61 -17.88
CA TYR A 257 -5.46 -12.80 -17.09
C TYR A 257 -6.48 -12.48 -15.99
N GLY A 258 -6.67 -11.21 -15.65
CA GLY A 258 -7.56 -10.74 -14.58
C GLY A 258 -6.97 -10.90 -13.19
N ILE A 259 -7.53 -10.14 -12.23
CA ILE A 259 -7.06 -10.11 -10.83
C ILE A 259 -7.11 -11.50 -10.15
N PRO A 260 -8.17 -12.35 -10.35
CA PRO A 260 -8.24 -13.66 -9.68
C PRO A 260 -7.12 -14.63 -10.05
N HIS A 261 -6.48 -14.46 -11.21
CA HIS A 261 -5.31 -15.26 -11.61
C HIS A 261 -4.13 -15.12 -10.62
N TYR A 262 -4.10 -14.05 -9.86
CA TYR A 262 -3.05 -13.74 -8.88
C TYR A 262 -3.49 -14.01 -7.44
N TYR A 263 -4.36 -14.99 -7.22
CA TYR A 263 -4.91 -15.32 -5.90
C TYR A 263 -3.82 -15.44 -4.82
N GLU A 264 -2.75 -16.17 -5.08
CA GLU A 264 -1.65 -16.38 -4.13
C GLU A 264 -1.01 -15.05 -3.66
N LEU A 265 -0.87 -14.07 -4.58
CA LEU A 265 -0.37 -12.73 -4.23
C LEU A 265 -1.37 -11.97 -3.36
N LEU A 266 -2.66 -12.07 -3.71
CA LEU A 266 -3.73 -11.40 -2.98
C LEU A 266 -3.89 -12.02 -1.59
N HIS A 267 -3.77 -13.33 -1.46
CA HIS A 267 -3.76 -14.00 -0.16
C HIS A 267 -2.55 -13.58 0.68
N LYS A 268 -1.34 -13.64 0.10
CA LYS A 268 -0.07 -13.31 0.76
C LYS A 268 -0.02 -11.88 1.27
N TYR A 269 -0.30 -10.89 0.41
CA TYR A 269 -0.07 -9.47 0.71
C TYR A 269 -1.31 -8.74 1.20
N TYR A 270 -2.50 -9.14 0.74
CA TYR A 270 -3.75 -8.45 1.04
C TYR A 270 -4.63 -9.20 2.03
N LYS A 271 -4.20 -10.43 2.44
CA LYS A 271 -4.91 -11.29 3.39
C LYS A 271 -6.35 -11.60 2.95
N LEU A 272 -6.55 -11.79 1.64
CA LEU A 272 -7.85 -12.06 1.06
C LEU A 272 -8.10 -13.56 0.91
N ASP A 273 -9.29 -13.99 1.30
CA ASP A 273 -9.83 -15.29 0.95
C ASP A 273 -10.40 -15.29 -0.48
N GLU A 274 -10.55 -16.47 -1.07
CA GLU A 274 -11.01 -16.66 -2.44
C GLU A 274 -12.35 -15.99 -2.75
N ARG A 275 -13.29 -16.01 -1.79
CA ARG A 275 -14.61 -15.35 -1.93
C ARG A 275 -14.49 -13.85 -2.18
N TYR A 276 -13.55 -13.19 -1.53
CA TYR A 276 -13.32 -11.74 -1.71
C TYR A 276 -12.62 -11.46 -3.04
N VAL A 277 -11.66 -12.30 -3.41
CA VAL A 277 -10.94 -12.16 -4.69
C VAL A 277 -11.88 -12.28 -5.88
N LYS A 278 -12.84 -13.23 -5.83
CA LYS A 278 -13.88 -13.40 -6.88
C LYS A 278 -14.82 -12.20 -6.99
N ALA A 279 -15.01 -11.45 -5.91
CA ALA A 279 -15.90 -10.30 -5.86
C ALA A 279 -15.21 -8.96 -6.14
N LEU A 280 -13.89 -8.94 -6.33
CA LEU A 280 -13.16 -7.71 -6.66
C LEU A 280 -13.69 -7.10 -7.97
N PRO A 281 -13.75 -5.77 -8.06
CA PRO A 281 -14.22 -5.11 -9.26
C PRO A 281 -13.28 -5.40 -10.43
N LYS A 282 -13.86 -5.52 -11.63
CA LYS A 282 -13.08 -5.57 -12.87
C LYS A 282 -12.36 -4.24 -13.03
N THR A 283 -11.06 -4.26 -12.80
CA THR A 283 -10.21 -3.08 -12.84
C THR A 283 -9.28 -3.18 -14.03
N ARG A 284 -9.21 -2.11 -14.83
CA ARG A 284 -8.19 -1.96 -15.86
C ARG A 284 -6.99 -1.23 -15.26
N PHE A 285 -5.82 -1.83 -15.35
CA PHE A 285 -4.56 -1.22 -14.94
C PHE A 285 -3.96 -0.45 -16.11
N GLU A 286 -3.68 0.84 -15.89
CA GLU A 286 -3.09 1.71 -16.91
C GLU A 286 -1.57 1.64 -16.86
N HIS A 287 -0.92 1.75 -18.01
CA HIS A 287 0.54 1.91 -18.09
C HIS A 287 0.98 3.20 -17.40
N ILE A 288 2.29 3.32 -17.16
CA ILE A 288 2.91 4.53 -16.61
C ILE A 288 2.41 5.76 -17.38
N SER A 289 1.79 6.67 -16.64
CA SER A 289 1.29 7.95 -17.17
C SER A 289 1.31 9.01 -16.08
N LYS A 290 1.75 10.22 -16.41
CA LYS A 290 1.84 11.31 -15.43
C LYS A 290 0.45 11.65 -14.85
N PRO A 291 0.37 12.02 -13.55
CA PRO A 291 -0.87 12.55 -12.99
C PRO A 291 -1.30 13.83 -13.72
N ARG A 292 -2.60 14.05 -13.77
CA ARG A 292 -3.16 15.21 -14.45
C ARG A 292 -2.80 16.50 -13.70
N GLN A 293 -2.36 17.51 -14.40
CA GLN A 293 -1.95 18.78 -13.81
C GLN A 293 -3.07 19.43 -12.99
N LYS A 294 -4.32 19.36 -13.46
CA LYS A 294 -5.49 19.88 -12.75
C LYS A 294 -5.69 19.26 -11.36
N ASP A 295 -5.35 17.95 -11.19
CA ASP A 295 -5.51 17.26 -9.91
C ASP A 295 -4.40 17.68 -8.92
N ILE A 296 -3.19 17.90 -9.43
CA ILE A 296 -2.06 18.42 -8.64
C ILE A 296 -2.42 19.84 -8.14
N GLU A 297 -2.90 20.69 -9.01
CA GLU A 297 -3.28 22.09 -8.69
C GLU A 297 -4.44 22.14 -7.69
N ALA A 298 -5.47 21.30 -7.87
CA ALA A 298 -6.59 21.22 -6.95
C ALA A 298 -6.15 20.87 -5.53
N VAL A 299 -5.20 19.95 -5.39
CA VAL A 299 -4.64 19.55 -4.10
C VAL A 299 -3.70 20.64 -3.53
N ALA A 300 -2.83 21.22 -4.35
CA ALA A 300 -1.89 22.25 -3.94
C ALA A 300 -2.60 23.49 -3.36
N ALA A 301 -3.78 23.83 -3.91
CA ALA A 301 -4.60 24.96 -3.43
C ALA A 301 -5.14 24.77 -2.01
N THR A 302 -5.19 23.55 -1.48
CA THR A 302 -5.82 23.27 -0.17
C THR A 302 -4.93 23.54 1.04
N LYS A 303 -3.65 23.90 0.89
CA LYS A 303 -2.67 24.18 1.98
C LYS A 303 -2.65 23.14 3.12
N ARG A 304 -2.96 21.87 2.82
CA ARG A 304 -2.96 20.76 3.80
C ARG A 304 -1.59 20.14 4.01
#